data_e9bf16897b066220a0defade30c73872
#
_entry.id   e9bf16897b066220a0defade30c73872
#
_cell.length_a   1.000
_cell.length_b   1.000
_cell.length_c   1.000
_cell.angle_alpha   90.00
_cell.angle_beta   90.00
_cell.angle_gamma   90.00
#
_symmetry.space_group_name_H-M   'P 1'
#
loop_
_entity.id
_entity.type
_entity.pdbx_description
1 polymer ?
#
loop_
_entity_poly.entity_id
_entity_poly.type
_entity_poly.pdbx_seq_one_letter_code
_entity_poly.pdbx_strand_id
1 'polypeptide(L)'
;MTRFGDIDQWYRGVYAAKKVGFSKIKLNVVFLKGFNESEICDLVAFAIDNEFDISFIEEMPLGETNSHDRSETQFHSVDVKSNICKQYDLIETLERTSGPSKYMRVVGTRTRVGFISPISDNFCNLCNRVGVTADGRLLLCLGNENSVDLRSVVRNHPGD
;
A
#
# COMPACT_ATOMS: atom_id res chain seq x y z
N MET A 1 -8.44 -7.37 5.30
CA MET A 1 -7.86 -8.11 6.43
C MET A 1 -7.61 -9.54 6.04
N THR A 2 -6.46 -10.07 6.37
CA THR A 2 -6.18 -11.49 6.24
C THR A 2 -7.04 -12.25 7.27
N ARG A 3 -7.92 -13.15 6.81
CA ARG A 3 -8.73 -14.00 7.71
C ARG A 3 -7.88 -14.95 8.56
N PHE A 4 -6.62 -15.18 8.17
CA PHE A 4 -5.67 -16.11 8.76
C PHE A 4 -4.29 -15.44 8.79
N GLY A 5 -4.11 -14.48 9.69
CA GLY A 5 -2.82 -13.82 9.89
C GLY A 5 -2.23 -14.22 11.24
N ASP A 6 -0.96 -14.62 11.25
CA ASP A 6 -0.17 -14.80 12.47
C ASP A 6 0.80 -13.61 12.55
N ILE A 7 0.54 -12.73 13.51
CA ILE A 7 1.36 -11.53 13.71
C ILE A 7 2.80 -11.88 14.12
N ASP A 8 3.00 -12.94 14.89
CA ASP A 8 4.33 -13.38 15.30
C ASP A 8 5.13 -13.92 14.10
N GLN A 9 4.46 -14.63 13.18
CA GLN A 9 5.08 -15.07 11.95
C GLN A 9 5.45 -13.88 11.06
N TRP A 10 4.60 -12.86 11.01
CA TRP A 10 4.90 -11.64 10.28
C TRP A 10 6.13 -10.92 10.85
N TYR A 11 6.20 -10.73 12.16
CA TYR A 11 7.38 -10.14 12.83
C TYR A 11 8.65 -10.94 12.54
N ARG A 12 8.61 -12.26 12.69
CA ARG A 12 9.75 -13.14 12.35
C ARG A 12 10.23 -12.94 10.92
N GLY A 13 9.29 -12.83 9.95
CA GLY A 13 9.60 -12.59 8.54
C GLY A 13 10.28 -11.25 8.30
N VAL A 14 9.74 -10.17 8.87
CA VAL A 14 10.27 -8.81 8.71
C VAL A 14 11.67 -8.69 9.34
N TYR A 15 11.87 -9.22 10.55
CA TYR A 15 13.18 -9.20 11.20
C TYR A 15 14.19 -10.12 10.51
N ALA A 16 13.77 -11.24 9.96
CA ALA A 16 14.63 -12.08 9.13
C ALA A 16 15.11 -11.33 7.87
N ALA A 17 14.21 -10.62 7.19
CA ALA A 17 14.56 -9.78 6.05
C ALA A 17 15.58 -8.70 6.45
N LYS A 18 15.37 -8.01 7.56
CA LYS A 18 16.33 -7.02 8.09
C LYS A 18 17.69 -7.66 8.38
N LYS A 19 17.70 -8.83 9.01
CA LYS A 19 18.92 -9.56 9.38
C LYS A 19 19.76 -10.00 8.18
N VAL A 20 19.13 -10.39 7.07
CA VAL A 20 19.85 -10.79 5.84
C VAL A 20 20.27 -9.59 4.98
N GLY A 21 20.04 -8.35 5.44
CA GLY A 21 20.60 -7.16 4.85
C GLY A 21 19.72 -6.44 3.82
N PHE A 22 18.40 -6.66 3.82
CA PHE A 22 17.53 -5.80 3.03
C PHE A 22 17.62 -4.35 3.56
N SER A 23 18.15 -3.48 2.71
CA SER A 23 18.41 -2.07 3.07
C SER A 23 17.15 -1.19 3.10
N LYS A 24 16.09 -1.63 2.45
CA LYS A 24 14.82 -0.91 2.37
C LYS A 24 13.66 -1.88 2.56
N ILE A 25 13.00 -1.76 3.69
CA ILE A 25 11.77 -2.47 3.99
C ILE A 25 10.67 -1.42 4.05
N LYS A 26 9.56 -1.70 3.37
CA LYS A 26 8.39 -0.83 3.36
C LYS A 26 7.17 -1.58 3.85
N LEU A 27 6.48 -1.01 4.81
CA LEU A 27 5.20 -1.48 5.28
C LEU A 27 4.08 -0.83 4.46
N ASN A 28 3.07 -1.59 4.09
CA ASN A 28 1.86 -1.09 3.48
C ASN A 28 0.68 -1.33 4.42
N VAL A 29 -0.04 -0.27 4.72
CA VAL A 29 -1.18 -0.30 5.64
C VAL A 29 -2.40 0.23 4.91
N VAL A 30 -3.43 -0.60 4.78
CA VAL A 30 -4.77 -0.12 4.39
C VAL A 30 -5.44 0.39 5.66
N PHE A 31 -5.86 1.64 5.64
CA PHE A 31 -6.48 2.26 6.81
C PHE A 31 -8.00 2.40 6.63
N LEU A 32 -8.71 2.15 7.72
CA LEU A 32 -10.16 2.15 7.79
C LEU A 32 -10.61 2.92 9.03
N LYS A 33 -11.56 3.83 8.85
CA LYS A 33 -12.16 4.58 9.95
C LYS A 33 -12.86 3.65 10.93
N GLY A 34 -12.71 3.91 12.23
CA GLY A 34 -13.28 3.09 13.29
C GLY A 34 -12.65 1.72 13.47
N PHE A 35 -11.62 1.39 12.69
CA PHE A 35 -10.97 0.08 12.72
C PHE A 35 -9.53 0.15 13.23
N ASN A 36 -8.67 0.86 12.52
CA ASN A 36 -7.26 1.00 12.83
C ASN A 36 -6.75 2.46 12.79
N GLU A 37 -7.67 3.42 12.81
CA GLU A 37 -7.31 4.85 12.83
C GLU A 37 -6.52 5.26 14.08
N SER A 38 -6.79 4.60 15.22
CA SER A 38 -6.07 4.84 16.47
C SER A 38 -4.64 4.30 16.46
N GLU A 39 -4.32 3.36 15.57
CA GLU A 39 -3.01 2.71 15.48
C GLU A 39 -2.03 3.46 14.55
N ILE A 40 -2.48 4.49 13.85
CA ILE A 40 -1.68 5.18 12.83
C ILE A 40 -0.35 5.68 13.38
N CYS A 41 -0.38 6.35 14.55
CA CYS A 41 0.84 6.91 15.16
C CYS A 41 1.76 5.81 15.69
N ASP A 42 1.22 4.73 16.24
CA ASP A 42 1.99 3.59 16.72
C ASP A 42 2.69 2.85 15.58
N LEU A 43 2.02 2.73 14.44
CA LEU A 43 2.59 2.16 13.23
C LEU A 43 3.73 3.04 12.66
N VAL A 44 3.59 4.37 12.75
CA VAL A 44 4.68 5.30 12.39
C VAL A 44 5.84 5.17 13.37
N ALA A 45 5.58 5.11 14.69
CA ALA A 45 6.60 4.86 15.70
C ALA A 45 7.36 3.56 15.42
N PHE A 46 6.63 2.48 15.19
CA PHE A 46 7.24 1.18 14.82
C PHE A 46 8.12 1.27 13.58
N ALA A 47 7.68 2.01 12.56
CA ALA A 47 8.49 2.21 11.34
C ALA A 47 9.76 3.01 11.64
N ILE A 48 9.69 4.04 12.49
CA ILE A 48 10.85 4.84 12.93
C ILE A 48 11.86 3.97 13.68
N ASP A 49 11.41 3.22 14.67
CA ASP A 49 12.26 2.39 15.54
C ASP A 49 13.01 1.29 14.74
N ASN A 50 12.42 0.85 13.65
CA ASN A 50 13.00 -0.18 12.80
C ASN A 50 13.69 0.36 11.53
N GLU A 51 13.69 1.67 11.30
CA GLU A 51 14.20 2.32 10.09
C GLU A 51 13.48 1.82 8.81
N PHE A 52 12.17 1.54 8.92
CA PHE A 52 11.33 1.16 7.79
C PHE A 52 10.65 2.36 7.16
N ASP A 53 10.31 2.26 5.88
CA ASP A 53 9.31 3.13 5.28
C ASP A 53 7.90 2.58 5.56
N ILE A 54 6.92 3.46 5.61
CA ILE A 54 5.52 3.06 5.75
C ILE A 54 4.66 3.79 4.72
N SER A 55 3.71 3.10 4.11
CA SER A 55 2.74 3.72 3.21
C SER A 55 1.33 3.40 3.65
N PHE A 56 0.54 4.45 3.84
CA PHE A 56 -0.88 4.39 4.13
C PHE A 56 -1.67 4.41 2.82
N ILE A 57 -2.61 3.49 2.67
CA ILE A 57 -3.34 3.24 1.43
C ILE A 57 -4.82 3.41 1.71
N GLU A 58 -5.50 4.28 0.97
CA GLU A 58 -6.95 4.36 0.97
C GLU A 58 -7.57 3.06 0.47
N GLU A 59 -8.61 2.59 1.12
CA GLU A 59 -9.32 1.41 0.66
C GLU A 59 -9.96 1.66 -0.70
N MET A 60 -9.63 0.80 -1.65
CA MET A 60 -10.26 0.82 -2.97
C MET A 60 -11.55 -0.01 -2.97
N PRO A 61 -12.60 0.40 -3.70
CA PRO A 61 -13.83 -0.36 -3.82
C PRO A 61 -13.67 -1.56 -4.76
N LEU A 62 -12.70 -2.45 -4.47
CA LEU A 62 -12.39 -3.64 -5.24
C LEU A 62 -12.96 -4.88 -4.56
N GLY A 63 -13.64 -5.73 -5.36
CA GLY A 63 -14.26 -6.96 -4.89
C GLY A 63 -15.40 -6.74 -3.90
N GLU A 64 -15.98 -7.82 -3.44
CA GLU A 64 -17.02 -7.82 -2.39
C GLU A 64 -16.39 -7.87 -1.01
N THR A 65 -16.89 -7.07 -0.09
CA THR A 65 -16.55 -7.17 1.33
C THR A 65 -17.82 -7.30 2.15
N ASN A 66 -17.90 -8.36 2.97
CA ASN A 66 -18.98 -8.60 3.91
C ASN A 66 -18.58 -8.21 5.34
N SER A 67 -17.37 -7.66 5.53
CA SER A 67 -16.83 -7.39 6.85
C SER A 67 -17.14 -5.98 7.35
N HIS A 68 -17.43 -5.03 6.46
CA HIS A 68 -17.74 -3.65 6.79
C HIS A 68 -18.40 -2.93 5.61
N ASP A 69 -19.10 -1.83 5.90
CA ASP A 69 -19.61 -0.91 4.88
C ASP A 69 -18.50 0.11 4.54
N ARG A 70 -18.06 0.09 3.28
CA ARG A 70 -17.00 0.99 2.79
C ARG A 70 -17.37 2.46 2.89
N SER A 71 -18.67 2.80 2.78
CA SER A 71 -19.12 4.19 2.89
C SER A 71 -18.93 4.75 4.30
N GLU A 72 -19.02 3.90 5.32
CA GLU A 72 -18.83 4.26 6.73
C GLU A 72 -17.37 4.24 7.16
N THR A 73 -16.57 3.35 6.56
CA THR A 73 -15.15 3.14 6.91
C THR A 73 -14.19 3.97 6.06
N GLN A 74 -14.72 4.74 5.10
CA GLN A 74 -13.89 5.59 4.25
C GLN A 74 -13.12 6.62 5.09
N PHE A 75 -11.81 6.65 4.88
CA PHE A 75 -10.90 7.55 5.57
C PHE A 75 -9.86 8.03 4.55
N HIS A 76 -9.65 9.33 4.46
CA HIS A 76 -8.81 9.90 3.42
C HIS A 76 -7.37 10.11 3.89
N SER A 77 -6.46 10.11 2.95
CA SER A 77 -5.03 10.33 3.22
C SER A 77 -4.75 11.66 3.92
N VAL A 78 -5.57 12.69 3.71
CA VAL A 78 -5.47 13.98 4.39
C VAL A 78 -5.74 13.84 5.90
N ASP A 79 -6.67 12.99 6.29
CA ASP A 79 -7.00 12.76 7.70
C ASP A 79 -5.89 11.96 8.39
N VAL A 80 -5.36 10.94 7.70
CA VAL A 80 -4.18 10.18 8.17
C VAL A 80 -2.99 11.11 8.37
N LYS A 81 -2.69 11.96 7.39
CA LYS A 81 -1.62 12.96 7.49
C LYS A 81 -1.84 13.89 8.68
N SER A 82 -3.06 14.40 8.86
CA SER A 82 -3.42 15.26 9.98
C SER A 82 -3.20 14.56 11.33
N ASN A 83 -3.54 13.27 11.44
CA ASN A 83 -3.30 12.49 12.65
C ASN A 83 -1.81 12.33 12.95
N ILE A 84 -1.01 12.02 11.93
CA ILE A 84 0.45 11.89 12.08
C ILE A 84 1.07 13.22 12.50
N CYS A 85 0.64 14.35 11.89
CA CYS A 85 1.17 15.67 12.19
C CYS A 85 0.85 16.18 13.61
N LYS A 86 0.01 15.48 14.39
CA LYS A 86 -0.19 15.77 15.81
C LYS A 86 1.00 15.37 16.69
N GLN A 87 1.82 14.41 16.21
CA GLN A 87 2.94 13.84 16.97
C GLN A 87 4.28 13.94 16.25
N TYR A 88 4.27 14.03 14.92
CA TYR A 88 5.48 14.00 14.09
C TYR A 88 5.47 15.14 13.07
N ASP A 89 6.58 15.84 12.95
CA ASP A 89 6.77 16.80 11.87
C ASP A 89 7.11 16.08 10.57
N LEU A 90 6.36 16.36 9.51
CA LEU A 90 6.55 15.80 8.17
C LEU A 90 7.04 16.89 7.22
N ILE A 91 8.13 16.60 6.48
CA ILE A 91 8.63 17.47 5.41
C ILE A 91 8.48 16.78 4.06
N GLU A 92 8.21 17.57 3.03
CA GLU A 92 8.14 17.05 1.66
C GLU A 92 9.48 16.48 1.21
N THR A 93 9.43 15.43 0.40
CA THR A 93 10.61 14.84 -0.22
C THR A 93 10.39 14.62 -1.71
N LEU A 94 11.43 14.86 -2.48
CA LEU A 94 11.47 14.55 -3.91
C LEU A 94 11.75 13.08 -4.19
N GLU A 95 12.07 12.30 -3.16
CA GLU A 95 12.34 10.88 -3.30
C GLU A 95 11.06 10.15 -3.73
N ARG A 96 11.19 9.36 -4.78
CA ARG A 96 10.10 8.55 -5.32
C ARG A 96 10.54 7.10 -5.39
N THR A 97 9.57 6.21 -5.33
CA THR A 97 9.74 4.79 -5.68
C THR A 97 9.02 4.52 -7.00
N SER A 98 9.19 3.33 -7.58
CA SER A 98 8.46 2.92 -8.78
C SER A 98 6.94 2.78 -8.58
N GLY A 99 6.43 2.99 -7.37
CA GLY A 99 5.00 2.89 -7.03
C GLY A 99 4.31 4.25 -6.91
N PRO A 100 2.99 4.25 -6.71
CA PRO A 100 2.15 5.47 -6.68
C PRO A 100 2.23 6.24 -5.36
N SER A 101 3.06 5.81 -4.41
CA SER A 101 3.18 6.43 -3.10
C SER A 101 3.83 7.82 -3.19
N LYS A 102 3.16 8.83 -2.67
CA LYS A 102 3.72 10.17 -2.45
C LYS A 102 4.31 10.21 -1.04
N TYR A 103 5.61 10.48 -0.95
CA TYR A 103 6.34 10.38 0.33
C TYR A 103 6.56 11.74 0.99
N MET A 104 6.51 11.73 2.31
CA MET A 104 7.03 12.75 3.20
C MET A 104 8.04 12.09 4.15
N ARG A 105 9.01 12.86 4.65
CA ARG A 105 9.99 12.36 5.61
C ARG A 105 9.62 12.82 7.01
N VAL A 106 9.75 11.93 7.98
CA VAL A 106 9.63 12.29 9.39
C VAL A 106 10.92 13.00 9.81
N VAL A 107 10.78 14.23 10.32
CA VAL A 107 11.92 15.08 10.72
C VAL A 107 12.78 14.36 11.76
N GLY A 108 14.10 14.45 11.61
CA GLY A 108 15.06 13.81 12.51
C GLY A 108 15.23 12.29 12.31
N THR A 109 14.56 11.69 11.31
CA THR A 109 14.65 10.25 11.03
C THR A 109 14.99 9.96 9.56
N ARG A 110 15.23 8.67 9.26
CA ARG A 110 15.36 8.18 7.88
C ARG A 110 14.03 7.67 7.32
N THR A 111 13.03 7.50 8.16
CA THR A 111 11.72 6.93 7.83
C THR A 111 10.93 7.88 6.92
N ARG A 112 10.37 7.32 5.86
CA ARG A 112 9.43 8.01 4.99
C ARG A 112 8.03 7.48 5.23
N VAL A 113 7.09 8.40 5.32
CA VAL A 113 5.66 8.12 5.34
C VAL A 113 5.10 8.41 3.97
N GLY A 114 4.53 7.41 3.34
CA GLY A 114 3.93 7.50 2.03
C GLY A 114 2.40 7.49 2.09
N PHE A 115 1.78 8.10 1.10
CA PHE A 115 0.33 8.11 0.93
C PHE A 115 0.00 7.58 -0.46
N ILE A 116 -0.92 6.62 -0.53
CA ILE A 116 -1.48 6.09 -1.77
C ILE A 116 -2.98 6.37 -1.73
N SER A 117 -3.42 7.31 -2.53
CA SER A 117 -4.74 7.94 -2.46
C SER A 117 -5.54 7.68 -3.74
N PRO A 118 -5.95 6.44 -4.02
CA PRO A 118 -6.65 6.11 -5.26
C PRO A 118 -8.02 6.77 -5.37
N ILE A 119 -8.61 7.18 -4.25
CA ILE A 119 -9.94 7.79 -4.18
C ILE A 119 -9.82 9.31 -4.14
N SER A 120 -9.05 9.86 -3.18
CA SER A 120 -8.99 11.31 -2.96
C SER A 120 -8.02 12.03 -3.90
N ASP A 121 -7.06 11.33 -4.49
CA ASP A 121 -6.05 11.89 -5.40
C ASP A 121 -5.73 10.87 -6.50
N ASN A 122 -6.61 10.80 -7.49
CA ASN A 122 -6.54 9.83 -8.57
C ASN A 122 -5.23 9.97 -9.37
N PHE A 123 -4.42 8.92 -9.32
CA PHE A 123 -3.12 8.83 -10.01
C PHE A 123 -3.15 7.92 -11.24
N CYS A 124 -4.32 7.59 -11.79
CA CYS A 124 -4.46 6.66 -12.92
C CYS A 124 -3.60 7.05 -14.13
N ASN A 125 -3.47 8.34 -14.41
CA ASN A 125 -2.63 8.85 -15.51
C ASN A 125 -1.12 8.63 -15.31
N LEU A 126 -0.70 8.36 -14.06
CA LEU A 126 0.69 8.10 -13.68
C LEU A 126 0.92 6.63 -13.31
N CYS A 127 -0.12 5.81 -13.40
CA CYS A 127 -0.05 4.41 -13.02
C CYS A 127 0.65 3.59 -14.12
N ASN A 128 1.67 2.84 -13.73
CA ASN A 128 2.42 1.93 -14.59
C ASN A 128 2.23 0.46 -14.20
N ARG A 129 1.11 0.13 -13.52
CA ARG A 129 0.85 -1.20 -13.02
C ARG A 129 -0.16 -1.94 -13.86
N VAL A 130 0.13 -3.19 -14.12
CA VAL A 130 -0.77 -4.15 -14.74
C VAL A 130 -0.84 -5.41 -13.86
N GLY A 131 -1.90 -6.17 -14.01
CA GLY A 131 -2.07 -7.44 -13.35
C GLY A 131 -2.17 -8.58 -14.36
N VAL A 132 -1.71 -9.76 -13.98
CA VAL A 132 -1.97 -10.99 -14.75
C VAL A 132 -2.74 -11.93 -13.86
N THR A 133 -3.89 -12.39 -14.35
CA THR A 133 -4.72 -13.33 -13.62
C THR A 133 -4.21 -14.77 -13.77
N ALA A 134 -4.65 -15.66 -12.88
CA ALA A 134 -4.26 -17.08 -12.93
C ALA A 134 -4.71 -17.79 -14.21
N ASP A 135 -5.79 -17.29 -14.85
CA ASP A 135 -6.29 -17.81 -16.13
C ASP A 135 -5.61 -17.17 -17.36
N GLY A 136 -4.56 -16.35 -17.12
CA GLY A 136 -3.72 -15.78 -18.19
C GLY A 136 -4.31 -14.56 -18.89
N ARG A 137 -5.12 -13.75 -18.19
CA ARG A 137 -5.59 -12.46 -18.69
C ARG A 137 -4.70 -11.32 -18.16
N LEU A 138 -4.34 -10.39 -19.04
CA LEU A 138 -3.69 -9.14 -18.67
C LEU A 138 -4.76 -8.10 -18.33
N LEU A 139 -4.77 -7.65 -17.08
CA LEU A 139 -5.62 -6.56 -16.60
C LEU A 139 -4.82 -5.25 -16.67
N LEU A 140 -5.36 -4.26 -17.34
CA LEU A 140 -4.75 -2.92 -17.39
C LEU A 140 -4.89 -2.18 -16.05
N CYS A 141 -5.91 -2.51 -15.28
CA CYS A 141 -6.16 -2.00 -13.93
C CYS A 141 -6.99 -3.03 -13.15
N LEU A 142 -6.72 -3.22 -11.85
CA LEU A 142 -7.53 -4.08 -10.98
C LEU A 142 -8.95 -3.56 -10.77
N GLY A 143 -9.17 -2.25 -10.94
CA GLY A 143 -10.48 -1.60 -10.83
C GLY A 143 -11.24 -1.47 -12.15
N ASN A 144 -10.78 -2.12 -13.23
CA ASN A 144 -11.40 -2.04 -14.55
C ASN A 144 -11.48 -3.45 -15.16
N GLU A 145 -12.59 -3.75 -15.83
CA GLU A 145 -12.82 -5.03 -16.51
C GLU A 145 -12.04 -5.19 -17.84
N ASN A 146 -11.43 -4.12 -18.33
CA ASN A 146 -10.65 -4.15 -19.57
C ASN A 146 -9.44 -5.10 -19.41
N SER A 147 -9.43 -6.13 -20.22
CA SER A 147 -8.39 -7.16 -20.17
C SER A 147 -8.11 -7.77 -21.51
N VAL A 148 -6.90 -8.28 -21.70
CA VAL A 148 -6.45 -9.00 -22.90
C VAL A 148 -6.19 -10.47 -22.55
N ASP A 149 -6.67 -11.40 -23.35
CA ASP A 149 -6.40 -12.82 -23.17
C ASP A 149 -5.02 -13.18 -23.72
N LEU A 150 -3.99 -13.12 -22.87
CA LEU A 150 -2.63 -13.52 -23.23
C LEU A 150 -2.50 -15.02 -23.47
N ARG A 151 -3.28 -15.83 -22.76
CA ARG A 151 -3.21 -17.30 -22.88
C ARG A 151 -3.59 -17.75 -24.29
N SER A 152 -4.63 -17.18 -24.88
CA SER A 152 -5.02 -17.52 -26.25
C SER A 152 -3.96 -17.09 -27.26
N VAL A 153 -3.35 -15.92 -27.08
CA VAL A 153 -2.27 -15.43 -27.94
C VAL A 153 -1.09 -16.40 -27.93
N VAL A 154 -0.57 -16.75 -26.74
CA VAL A 154 0.58 -17.65 -26.59
C VAL A 154 0.28 -19.06 -27.13
N ARG A 155 -0.95 -19.57 -26.94
CA ARG A 155 -1.32 -20.90 -27.43
C ARG A 155 -1.52 -20.97 -28.94
N ASN A 156 -1.95 -19.87 -29.56
CA ASN A 156 -2.15 -19.81 -31.00
C ASN A 156 -0.84 -19.54 -31.77
N HIS A 157 0.23 -19.08 -31.08
CA HIS A 157 1.54 -18.81 -31.64
C HIS A 157 2.63 -19.50 -30.82
N PRO A 158 2.66 -20.85 -30.80
CA PRO A 158 3.67 -21.60 -30.06
C PRO A 158 5.04 -21.44 -30.75
N GLY A 159 5.96 -20.76 -30.08
CA GLY A 159 7.35 -20.60 -30.55
C GLY A 159 7.76 -19.19 -30.94
N ASP A 160 6.88 -18.21 -30.77
CA ASP A 160 7.20 -16.78 -30.87
C ASP A 160 7.65 -16.20 -29.53
#